data_74f2ee7857f967f4de17726f89185936
#
_entry.id   74f2ee7857f967f4de17726f89185936
#
_cell.length_a   1.000
_cell.length_b   1.000
_cell.length_c   1.000
_cell.angle_alpha   90.00
_cell.angle_beta   90.00
_cell.angle_gamma   90.00
#
_symmetry.space_group_name_H-M   'P 1'
#
loop_
_entity.id
_entity.type
_entity.pdbx_description
1 polymer ?
#
loop_
_entity_poly.entity_id
_entity_poly.type
_entity_poly.pdbx_seq_one_letter_code
_entity_poly.pdbx_strand_id
1 'polypeptide(L)'
;KIDYEDFMKAKMKKKQAQKRAKEATQGIVEAIRWLDDMDAVIIVLDATENPYSQVNLTIIGNLVARDIPVLVVANKIDLKKSDVKKVEAAFPDYEVVGISAKQGKNMDEFYESVFKLAKKA
;
A
#
# COMPACT_ATOMS: atom_id res chain seq x y z
N LYS A 1 -12.12 19.54 36.04
CA LYS A 1 -13.43 18.86 35.99
C LYS A 1 -13.77 18.47 34.57
N ILE A 2 -13.87 17.18 34.30
CA ILE A 2 -14.24 16.68 32.97
C ILE A 2 -15.76 16.78 32.85
N ASP A 3 -16.23 17.48 31.82
CA ASP A 3 -17.64 17.58 31.49
C ASP A 3 -18.14 16.23 30.96
N TYR A 4 -19.34 15.84 31.34
CA TYR A 4 -19.98 14.59 30.90
C TYR A 4 -20.04 14.51 29.36
N GLU A 5 -20.37 15.62 28.68
CA GLU A 5 -20.42 15.66 27.23
C GLU A 5 -19.06 15.41 26.60
N ASP A 6 -17.99 15.98 27.15
CA ASP A 6 -16.62 15.77 26.65
C ASP A 6 -16.19 14.33 26.86
N PHE A 7 -16.56 13.73 28.00
CA PHE A 7 -16.29 12.31 28.24
C PHE A 7 -17.00 11.42 27.22
N MET A 8 -18.26 11.69 26.92
CA MET A 8 -19.03 10.91 25.95
C MET A 8 -18.47 11.06 24.54
N LYS A 9 -18.04 12.26 24.15
CA LYS A 9 -17.41 12.49 22.85
C LYS A 9 -16.10 11.73 22.72
N ALA A 10 -15.26 11.75 23.76
CA ALA A 10 -14.00 10.99 23.77
C ALA A 10 -14.24 9.48 23.67
N LYS A 11 -15.25 8.97 24.39
CA LYS A 11 -15.63 7.56 24.33
C LYS A 11 -16.12 7.16 22.94
N MET A 12 -16.91 7.99 22.28
CA MET A 12 -17.39 7.74 20.92
C MET A 12 -16.25 7.75 19.89
N LYS A 13 -15.30 8.69 20.01
CA LYS A 13 -14.12 8.73 19.17
C LYS A 13 -13.29 7.46 19.32
N LYS A 14 -13.10 6.98 20.54
CA LYS A 14 -12.37 5.75 20.81
C LYS A 14 -13.05 4.55 20.17
N LYS A 15 -14.36 4.43 20.25
CA LYS A 15 -15.13 3.36 19.61
C LYS A 15 -15.01 3.40 18.11
N GLN A 16 -15.07 4.60 17.49
CA GLN A 16 -14.90 4.76 16.06
C GLN A 16 -13.49 4.36 15.60
N ALA A 17 -12.46 4.74 16.36
CA ALA A 17 -11.08 4.37 16.06
C ALA A 17 -10.89 2.86 16.13
N GLN A 18 -11.46 2.20 17.14
CA GLN A 18 -11.42 0.74 17.29
C GLN A 18 -12.13 0.05 16.13
N LYS A 19 -13.28 0.57 15.70
CA LYS A 19 -14.03 0.02 14.56
C LYS A 19 -13.22 0.13 13.27
N ARG A 20 -12.60 1.29 13.01
CA ARG A 20 -11.77 1.50 11.83
C ARG A 20 -10.55 0.58 11.82
N ALA A 21 -9.89 0.42 12.97
CA ALA A 21 -8.76 -0.48 13.10
C ALA A 21 -9.17 -1.93 12.82
N LYS A 22 -10.32 -2.35 13.30
CA LYS A 22 -10.85 -3.69 13.07
C LYS A 22 -11.18 -3.91 11.59
N GLU A 23 -11.80 -2.94 10.93
CA GLU A 23 -12.12 -3.00 9.51
C GLU A 23 -10.84 -3.07 8.66
N ALA A 24 -9.82 -2.28 8.99
CA ALA A 24 -8.54 -2.30 8.30
C ALA A 24 -7.85 -3.65 8.46
N THR A 25 -7.84 -4.21 9.66
CA THR A 25 -7.27 -5.54 9.93
C THR A 25 -8.00 -6.63 9.14
N GLN A 26 -9.30 -6.56 9.08
CA GLN A 26 -10.12 -7.51 8.34
C GLN A 26 -9.84 -7.44 6.84
N GLY A 27 -9.66 -6.24 6.29
CA GLY A 27 -9.28 -6.05 4.90
C GLY A 27 -7.93 -6.67 4.56
N ILE A 28 -6.95 -6.53 5.47
CA ILE A 28 -5.62 -7.16 5.31
C ILE A 28 -5.74 -8.68 5.32
N VAL A 29 -6.51 -9.25 6.24
CA VAL A 29 -6.71 -10.70 6.34
C VAL A 29 -7.31 -11.24 5.04
N GLU A 30 -8.31 -10.56 4.49
CA GLU A 30 -8.92 -10.95 3.22
C GLU A 30 -7.92 -10.88 2.07
N ALA A 31 -7.14 -9.79 1.99
CA ALA A 31 -6.13 -9.63 0.97
C ALA A 31 -5.09 -10.76 1.02
N ILE A 32 -4.65 -11.14 2.22
CA ILE A 32 -3.68 -12.22 2.42
C ILE A 32 -4.25 -13.56 1.93
N ARG A 33 -5.53 -13.83 2.16
CA ARG A 33 -6.18 -15.07 1.68
C ARG A 33 -6.15 -15.20 0.16
N TRP A 34 -6.27 -14.07 -0.56
CA TRP A 34 -6.24 -14.07 -2.02
C TRP A 34 -4.83 -14.32 -2.59
N LEU A 35 -3.77 -14.08 -1.81
CA LEU A 35 -2.39 -14.21 -2.30
C LEU A 35 -2.04 -15.63 -2.73
N ASP A 36 -2.64 -16.65 -2.13
CA ASP A 36 -2.36 -18.04 -2.48
C ASP A 36 -2.83 -18.39 -3.91
N ASP A 37 -3.77 -17.62 -4.44
CA ASP A 37 -4.31 -17.82 -5.79
C ASP A 37 -3.75 -16.84 -6.82
N MET A 38 -2.79 -16.00 -6.43
CA MET A 38 -2.20 -14.98 -7.29
C MET A 38 -0.93 -15.47 -7.97
N ASP A 39 -0.81 -15.22 -9.27
CA ASP A 39 0.40 -15.49 -10.05
C ASP A 39 1.36 -14.33 -10.02
N ALA A 40 0.85 -13.12 -9.85
CA ALA A 40 1.62 -11.89 -9.74
C ALA A 40 0.79 -10.83 -9.02
N VAL A 41 1.45 -9.85 -8.41
CA VAL A 41 0.77 -8.79 -7.64
C VAL A 41 1.34 -7.43 -8.03
N ILE A 42 0.45 -6.46 -8.19
CA ILE A 42 0.81 -5.06 -8.34
C ILE A 42 0.38 -4.34 -7.07
N ILE A 43 1.34 -3.75 -6.36
CA ILE A 43 1.06 -2.94 -5.17
C ILE A 43 1.10 -1.48 -5.58
N VAL A 44 0.00 -0.77 -5.38
CA VAL A 44 -0.06 0.67 -5.67
C VAL A 44 -0.01 1.43 -4.35
N LEU A 45 1.00 2.28 -4.21
CA LEU A 45 1.24 3.09 -3.02
C LEU A 45 1.15 4.57 -3.34
N ASP A 46 0.79 5.36 -2.34
CA ASP A 46 0.86 6.81 -2.41
C ASP A 46 2.30 7.24 -2.08
N ALA A 47 3.00 7.79 -3.07
CA ALA A 47 4.40 8.18 -2.92
C ALA A 47 4.60 9.37 -1.97
N THR A 48 3.53 10.02 -1.51
CA THR A 48 3.59 11.10 -0.51
C THR A 48 3.51 10.59 0.93
N GLU A 49 3.18 9.32 1.13
CA GLU A 49 3.03 8.72 2.44
C GLU A 49 4.24 7.88 2.82
N ASN A 50 4.30 7.49 4.10
CA ASN A 50 5.39 6.64 4.59
C ASN A 50 5.22 5.21 4.06
N PRO A 51 6.17 4.68 3.26
CA PRO A 51 6.07 3.32 2.76
C PRO A 51 6.30 2.23 3.82
N TYR A 52 6.82 2.60 4.98
CA TYR A 52 7.09 1.67 6.09
C TYR A 52 5.90 1.50 7.03
N SER A 53 4.66 1.72 6.57
CA SER A 53 3.48 1.48 7.39
C SER A 53 3.36 0.00 7.78
N GLN A 54 2.69 -0.27 8.90
CA GLN A 54 2.48 -1.63 9.36
C GLN A 54 1.74 -2.49 8.33
N VAL A 55 0.77 -1.88 7.63
CA VAL A 55 0.03 -2.55 6.56
C VAL A 55 0.97 -3.00 5.44
N ASN A 56 1.82 -2.10 4.95
CA ASN A 56 2.76 -2.40 3.87
C ASN A 56 3.76 -3.48 4.29
N LEU A 57 4.30 -3.39 5.49
CA LEU A 57 5.25 -4.40 6.01
C LEU A 57 4.61 -5.77 6.12
N THR A 58 3.36 -5.84 6.56
CA THR A 58 2.63 -7.12 6.67
C THR A 58 2.39 -7.73 5.29
N ILE A 59 1.95 -6.94 4.32
CA ILE A 59 1.72 -7.41 2.96
C ILE A 59 3.01 -7.91 2.33
N ILE A 60 4.08 -7.13 2.42
CA ILE A 60 5.39 -7.49 1.86
C ILE A 60 5.92 -8.79 2.46
N GLY A 61 5.83 -8.95 3.77
CA GLY A 61 6.26 -10.19 4.42
C GLY A 61 5.54 -11.41 3.88
N ASN A 62 4.24 -11.29 3.61
CA ASN A 62 3.45 -12.39 3.04
C ASN A 62 3.78 -12.66 1.57
N LEU A 63 4.10 -11.64 0.80
CA LEU A 63 4.49 -11.79 -0.60
C LEU A 63 5.87 -12.45 -0.73
N VAL A 64 6.82 -12.03 0.08
CA VAL A 64 8.17 -12.63 0.14
C VAL A 64 8.08 -14.12 0.51
N ALA A 65 7.28 -14.44 1.53
CA ALA A 65 7.12 -15.81 1.99
C ALA A 65 6.55 -16.74 0.91
N ARG A 66 5.77 -16.22 -0.04
CA ARG A 66 5.14 -16.99 -1.12
C ARG A 66 5.91 -16.95 -2.42
N ASP A 67 6.98 -16.19 -2.49
CA ASP A 67 7.80 -16.01 -3.71
C ASP A 67 6.96 -15.58 -4.93
N ILE A 68 6.01 -14.67 -4.70
CA ILE A 68 5.14 -14.15 -5.76
C ILE A 68 5.84 -12.99 -6.47
N PRO A 69 5.85 -12.94 -7.82
CA PRO A 69 6.35 -11.78 -8.55
C PRO A 69 5.54 -10.52 -8.22
N VAL A 70 6.22 -9.42 -7.92
CA VAL A 70 5.61 -8.17 -7.46
C VAL A 70 6.14 -6.98 -8.22
N LEU A 71 5.26 -6.10 -8.66
CA LEU A 71 5.60 -4.76 -9.13
C LEU A 71 5.05 -3.76 -8.12
N VAL A 72 5.89 -2.85 -7.64
CA VAL A 72 5.49 -1.75 -6.76
C VAL A 72 5.30 -0.49 -7.59
N VAL A 73 4.15 0.12 -7.47
CA VAL A 73 3.81 1.36 -8.19
C VAL A 73 3.71 2.50 -7.17
N ALA A 74 4.58 3.50 -7.32
CA ALA A 74 4.56 4.70 -6.49
C ALA A 74 3.77 5.78 -7.24
N ASN A 75 2.51 5.97 -6.86
CA ASN A 75 1.61 6.93 -7.49
C ASN A 75 1.78 8.33 -6.89
N LYS A 76 1.30 9.33 -7.62
CA LYS A 76 1.29 10.75 -7.25
C LYS A 76 2.65 11.43 -7.36
N ILE A 77 3.48 11.04 -8.35
CA ILE A 77 4.79 11.68 -8.57
C ILE A 77 4.66 13.16 -8.99
N ASP A 78 3.46 13.60 -9.42
CA ASP A 78 3.17 15.00 -9.73
C ASP A 78 3.16 15.90 -8.49
N LEU A 79 3.02 15.34 -7.29
CA LEU A 79 2.99 16.10 -6.05
C LEU A 79 4.40 16.32 -5.48
N LYS A 80 4.63 17.52 -4.92
CA LYS A 80 5.95 17.89 -4.38
C LYS A 80 6.41 17.00 -3.24
N LYS A 81 5.48 16.45 -2.46
CA LYS A 81 5.78 15.59 -1.31
C LYS A 81 6.11 14.15 -1.72
N SER A 82 5.97 13.81 -3.00
CA SER A 82 6.27 12.46 -3.47
C SER A 82 7.75 12.14 -3.31
N ASP A 83 8.04 10.92 -2.89
CA ASP A 83 9.41 10.44 -2.71
C ASP A 83 9.52 9.00 -3.18
N VAL A 84 9.76 8.83 -4.48
CA VAL A 84 9.90 7.51 -5.11
C VAL A 84 11.14 6.78 -4.57
N LYS A 85 12.22 7.50 -4.30
CA LYS A 85 13.45 6.89 -3.76
C LYS A 85 13.21 6.24 -2.41
N LYS A 86 12.37 6.84 -1.58
CA LYS A 86 12.00 6.26 -0.29
C LYS A 86 11.20 4.98 -0.47
N VAL A 87 10.31 4.94 -1.46
CA VAL A 87 9.57 3.73 -1.81
C VAL A 87 10.53 2.64 -2.32
N GLU A 88 11.47 2.98 -3.18
CA GLU A 88 12.49 2.04 -3.67
C GLU A 88 13.32 1.45 -2.52
N ALA A 89 13.70 2.30 -1.56
CA ALA A 89 14.45 1.87 -0.39
C ALA A 89 13.65 0.93 0.52
N ALA A 90 12.33 1.12 0.60
CA ALA A 90 11.45 0.26 1.38
C ALA A 90 11.23 -1.12 0.74
N PHE A 91 11.36 -1.22 -0.58
CA PHE A 91 11.10 -2.44 -1.34
C PHE A 91 12.31 -2.79 -2.24
N PRO A 92 13.50 -3.04 -1.66
CA PRO A 92 14.72 -3.19 -2.44
C PRO A 92 14.76 -4.44 -3.33
N ASP A 93 13.94 -5.44 -3.02
CA ASP A 93 13.90 -6.70 -3.77
C ASP A 93 12.90 -6.67 -4.94
N TYR A 94 12.19 -5.56 -5.12
CA TYR A 94 11.15 -5.44 -6.14
C TYR A 94 11.40 -4.25 -7.05
N GLU A 95 10.88 -4.35 -8.28
CA GLU A 95 10.87 -3.22 -9.19
C GLU A 95 9.86 -2.18 -8.70
N VAL A 96 10.26 -0.91 -8.69
CA VAL A 96 9.41 0.22 -8.31
C VAL A 96 9.29 1.18 -9.48
N VAL A 97 8.07 1.50 -9.87
CA VAL A 97 7.78 2.46 -10.94
C VAL A 97 6.99 3.63 -10.36
N GLY A 98 7.50 4.85 -10.57
CA GLY A 98 6.79 6.06 -10.17
C GLY A 98 5.88 6.56 -11.29
N ILE A 99 4.62 6.82 -10.97
CA ILE A 99 3.62 7.32 -11.94
C ILE A 99 2.78 8.45 -11.35
N SER A 100 2.11 9.19 -12.24
CA SER A 100 0.94 9.99 -11.87
C SER A 100 -0.25 9.48 -12.69
N ALA A 101 -1.10 8.72 -12.06
CA ALA A 101 -2.33 8.24 -12.71
C ALA A 101 -3.24 9.41 -13.09
N LYS A 102 -3.28 10.44 -12.25
CA LYS A 102 -4.10 11.63 -12.48
C LYS A 102 -3.66 12.39 -13.73
N GLN A 103 -2.36 12.55 -13.94
CA GLN A 103 -1.80 13.31 -15.06
C GLN A 103 -1.30 12.45 -16.21
N GLY A 104 -1.38 11.14 -16.08
CA GLY A 104 -0.89 10.22 -17.10
C GLY A 104 0.63 10.22 -17.25
N LYS A 105 1.38 10.62 -16.22
CA LYS A 105 2.85 10.65 -16.30
C LYS A 105 3.44 9.27 -16.10
N ASN A 106 4.43 8.97 -16.93
CA ASN A 106 5.24 7.75 -16.90
C ASN A 106 4.42 6.47 -17.09
N MET A 107 3.30 6.57 -17.78
CA MET A 107 2.44 5.41 -18.03
C MET A 107 3.07 4.38 -18.96
N ASP A 108 3.92 4.83 -19.90
CA ASP A 108 4.62 3.91 -20.82
C ASP A 108 5.56 2.97 -20.06
N GLU A 109 6.33 3.50 -19.10
CA GLU A 109 7.19 2.69 -18.24
C GLU A 109 6.36 1.73 -17.36
N PHE A 110 5.22 2.20 -16.85
CA PHE A 110 4.30 1.37 -16.08
C PHE A 110 3.81 0.18 -16.93
N TYR A 111 3.34 0.41 -18.15
CA TYR A 111 2.86 -0.66 -19.02
C TYR A 111 3.97 -1.65 -19.37
N GLU A 112 5.17 -1.16 -19.61
CA GLU A 112 6.33 -2.01 -19.88
C GLU A 112 6.66 -2.89 -18.67
N SER A 113 6.62 -2.34 -17.48
CA SER A 113 6.86 -3.08 -16.24
C SER A 113 5.77 -4.12 -15.96
N VAL A 114 4.51 -3.79 -16.25
CA VAL A 114 3.40 -4.75 -16.13
C VAL A 114 3.58 -5.91 -17.10
N PHE A 115 4.02 -5.63 -18.34
CA PHE A 115 4.29 -6.66 -19.33
C PHE A 115 5.40 -7.61 -18.88
N LYS A 116 6.48 -7.07 -18.33
CA LYS A 116 7.57 -7.88 -17.75
C LYS A 116 7.09 -8.73 -16.59
N LEU A 117 6.24 -8.17 -15.74
CA LEU A 117 5.65 -8.89 -14.60
C LEU A 117 4.80 -10.07 -15.09
N ALA A 118 3.99 -9.87 -16.11
CA ALA A 118 3.15 -10.90 -16.68
C ALA A 118 3.96 -12.08 -17.23
N LYS A 119 5.17 -11.82 -17.75
CA LYS A 119 6.07 -12.87 -18.23
C LYS A 119 6.65 -13.72 -17.12
N LYS A 120 6.74 -13.19 -15.90
CA LYS A 120 7.26 -13.92 -14.75
C LYS A 120 6.18 -14.76 -14.08
N ALA A 121 4.94 -14.45 -14.35
CA ALA A 121 3.80 -15.13 -13.75
C ALA A 121 3.59 -16.55 -14.28
#